data_894a842fa4d7f82a77aa178b8938ddde
#
_entry.id   894a842fa4d7f82a77aa178b8938ddde
#
_cell.length_a   1.000
_cell.length_b   1.000
_cell.length_c   1.000
_cell.angle_alpha   90.00
_cell.angle_beta   90.00
_cell.angle_gamma   90.00
#
_symmetry.space_group_name_H-M   'P 1'
#
loop_
_entity.id
_entity.type
_entity.pdbx_description
1 polymer ?
#
loop_
_entity_poly.entity_id
_entity_poly.type
_entity_poly.pdbx_seq_one_letter_code
_entity_poly.pdbx_strand_id
1 'polypeptide(L)'
;MIKQIESEVDKPVLRLDAGALLFGQPSVPVPLLEARTIQARGISRAMQAMHFAAIGTAPQDLAAGLEFFGRLRLESSLPWLSANLLDKAGERPLQPSVMTKIGETTVAIIGLTGEQAGNPSGQPIEDLRILPWQEVLPAALKQVKGHAEMIILLSSYPEPVNREIAGRFPDIHLIIQSGTFPANKSPQLVGNALITQVAARGKYLGRMDIDWQPAHRWSLGEDRPGQLQQAKDNLVRTTWRIERIEKRPQDKEGLAQNREYQQLRQEQDRLKAEIARLEQPAREQQEKLSTFTSNFIPLKTSLPEDPEIQKIVVRTKQEIIRAGQKKNEEVTEKSQPAPGFKK
;
A
#
# COMPACT_ATOMS: atom_id res chain seq x y z
N MET A 1 0.36 -12.74 -14.75
CA MET A 1 0.15 -13.03 -13.31
C MET A 1 -1.28 -12.69 -12.85
N ILE A 2 -1.77 -11.42 -12.84
CA ILE A 2 -3.13 -11.11 -12.35
C ILE A 2 -4.18 -11.98 -13.07
N LYS A 3 -4.22 -11.97 -14.41
CA LYS A 3 -5.11 -12.81 -15.21
C LYS A 3 -4.97 -14.32 -14.91
N GLN A 4 -3.76 -14.78 -14.60
CA GLN A 4 -3.51 -16.16 -14.22
C GLN A 4 -4.14 -16.48 -12.86
N ILE A 5 -3.90 -15.65 -11.85
CA ILE A 5 -4.49 -15.82 -10.51
C ILE A 5 -6.03 -15.85 -10.62
N GLU A 6 -6.61 -14.96 -11.43
CA GLU A 6 -8.06 -14.90 -11.61
C GLU A 6 -8.63 -16.12 -12.34
N SER A 7 -7.87 -16.70 -13.26
CA SER A 7 -8.27 -17.97 -13.92
C SER A 7 -8.18 -19.19 -13.01
N GLU A 8 -7.43 -19.12 -11.93
CA GLU A 8 -7.24 -20.21 -10.96
C GLU A 8 -8.25 -20.15 -9.80
N VAL A 9 -8.98 -19.02 -9.64
CA VAL A 9 -9.95 -18.86 -8.56
C VAL A 9 -11.36 -18.77 -9.11
N ASP A 10 -12.25 -19.61 -8.59
CA ASP A 10 -13.70 -19.58 -8.88
C ASP A 10 -14.41 -18.61 -7.91
N LYS A 11 -13.84 -17.41 -7.73
CA LYS A 11 -14.37 -16.37 -6.83
C LYS A 11 -14.19 -15.00 -7.50
N PRO A 12 -15.11 -14.07 -7.28
CA PRO A 12 -14.96 -12.72 -7.79
C PRO A 12 -13.75 -12.02 -7.14
N VAL A 13 -13.00 -11.25 -7.95
CA VAL A 13 -11.75 -10.60 -7.56
C VAL A 13 -11.90 -9.09 -7.55
N LEU A 14 -11.44 -8.43 -6.50
CA LEU A 14 -11.37 -6.98 -6.36
C LEU A 14 -9.90 -6.53 -6.46
N ARG A 15 -9.60 -5.65 -7.40
CA ARG A 15 -8.26 -5.08 -7.60
C ARG A 15 -8.22 -3.69 -6.99
N LEU A 16 -7.32 -3.48 -6.03
CA LEU A 16 -7.16 -2.23 -5.30
C LEU A 16 -5.71 -1.79 -5.28
N ASP A 17 -5.49 -0.48 -5.27
CA ASP A 17 -4.19 0.13 -5.00
C ASP A 17 -4.37 1.26 -3.97
N ALA A 18 -3.47 1.36 -2.99
CA ALA A 18 -3.61 2.33 -1.91
C ALA A 18 -2.93 3.68 -2.21
N GLY A 19 -2.36 3.87 -3.41
CA GLY A 19 -1.69 5.11 -3.82
C GLY A 19 -0.16 5.04 -3.71
N ALA A 20 0.50 6.20 -3.93
CA ALA A 20 1.94 6.34 -4.18
C ALA A 20 2.38 5.59 -5.46
N LEU A 21 1.51 5.61 -6.45
CA LEU A 21 1.61 4.86 -7.69
C LEU A 21 2.44 5.60 -8.76
N LEU A 22 2.22 6.92 -8.91
CA LEU A 22 2.72 7.69 -10.06
C LEU A 22 4.17 8.14 -9.90
N PHE A 23 4.53 8.57 -8.69
CA PHE A 23 5.87 9.10 -8.41
C PHE A 23 6.44 8.49 -7.14
N GLY A 24 7.77 8.32 -7.10
CA GLY A 24 8.46 7.74 -5.94
C GLY A 24 8.71 8.74 -4.80
N GLN A 25 8.51 10.03 -5.05
CA GLN A 25 8.73 11.14 -4.11
C GLN A 25 7.59 12.15 -4.22
N PRO A 26 7.31 12.93 -3.17
CA PRO A 26 6.24 13.94 -3.18
C PRO A 26 6.58 15.19 -4.00
N SER A 27 7.75 15.27 -4.60
CA SER A 27 8.15 16.33 -5.53
C SER A 27 8.96 15.76 -6.68
N VAL A 28 8.88 16.40 -7.85
CA VAL A 28 9.66 16.04 -9.04
C VAL A 28 10.59 17.20 -9.40
N PRO A 29 11.92 16.98 -9.50
CA PRO A 29 12.84 18.01 -9.97
C PRO A 29 12.47 18.50 -11.37
N VAL A 30 12.52 19.81 -11.60
CA VAL A 30 12.17 20.44 -12.90
C VAL A 30 12.85 19.77 -14.10
N PRO A 31 14.15 19.43 -14.06
CA PRO A 31 14.82 18.77 -15.20
C PRO A 31 14.25 17.41 -15.57
N LEU A 32 13.59 16.72 -14.61
CA LEU A 32 13.03 15.38 -14.78
C LEU A 32 11.49 15.39 -14.98
N LEU A 33 10.84 16.55 -14.87
CA LEU A 33 9.39 16.67 -14.83
C LEU A 33 8.74 16.07 -16.09
N GLU A 34 9.24 16.39 -17.27
CA GLU A 34 8.70 15.89 -18.53
C GLU A 34 8.78 14.35 -18.61
N ALA A 35 9.96 13.78 -18.38
CA ALA A 35 10.13 12.33 -18.41
C ALA A 35 9.28 11.62 -17.37
N ARG A 36 9.15 12.18 -16.17
CA ARG A 36 8.35 11.62 -15.08
C ARG A 36 6.85 11.72 -15.34
N THR A 37 6.38 12.79 -15.95
CA THR A 37 4.96 12.93 -16.33
C THR A 37 4.59 11.99 -17.48
N ILE A 38 5.47 11.76 -18.46
CA ILE A 38 5.28 10.72 -19.48
C ILE A 38 5.21 9.34 -18.83
N GLN A 39 6.11 9.03 -17.89
CA GLN A 39 6.10 7.78 -17.14
C GLN A 39 4.77 7.60 -16.38
N ALA A 40 4.30 8.63 -15.67
CA ALA A 40 3.06 8.60 -14.91
C ALA A 40 1.83 8.34 -15.80
N ARG A 41 1.78 8.95 -17.02
CA ARG A 41 0.73 8.61 -18.02
C ARG A 41 0.81 7.15 -18.45
N GLY A 42 2.01 6.62 -18.67
CA GLY A 42 2.19 5.21 -19.02
C GLY A 42 1.69 4.28 -17.92
N ILE A 43 2.01 4.57 -16.65
CA ILE A 43 1.51 3.83 -15.49
C ILE A 43 -0.02 3.89 -15.44
N SER A 44 -0.60 5.08 -15.59
CA SER A 44 -2.06 5.27 -15.56
C SER A 44 -2.76 4.45 -16.65
N ARG A 45 -2.25 4.45 -17.90
CA ARG A 45 -2.77 3.62 -19.00
C ARG A 45 -2.67 2.12 -18.68
N ALA A 46 -1.57 1.66 -18.08
CA ALA A 46 -1.40 0.27 -17.69
C ALA A 46 -2.39 -0.12 -16.57
N MET A 47 -2.56 0.72 -15.57
CA MET A 47 -3.54 0.48 -14.49
C MET A 47 -4.98 0.45 -15.00
N GLN A 48 -5.32 1.31 -15.96
CA GLN A 48 -6.62 1.30 -16.63
C GLN A 48 -6.86 -0.03 -17.36
N ALA A 49 -5.88 -0.51 -18.14
CA ALA A 49 -5.95 -1.80 -18.82
C ALA A 49 -6.03 -3.00 -17.86
N MET A 50 -5.62 -2.83 -16.63
CA MET A 50 -5.73 -3.83 -15.56
C MET A 50 -7.05 -3.73 -14.75
N HIS A 51 -7.93 -2.79 -15.03
CA HIS A 51 -9.28 -2.65 -14.45
C HIS A 51 -9.29 -2.62 -12.90
N PHE A 52 -8.57 -1.71 -12.29
CA PHE A 52 -8.63 -1.49 -10.84
C PHE A 52 -9.99 -0.91 -10.44
N ALA A 53 -10.59 -1.43 -9.37
CA ALA A 53 -11.89 -0.99 -8.86
C ALA A 53 -11.78 0.30 -8.04
N ALA A 54 -10.64 0.55 -7.39
CA ALA A 54 -10.34 1.79 -6.69
C ALA A 54 -8.83 1.97 -6.52
N ILE A 55 -8.41 3.24 -6.54
CA ILE A 55 -7.04 3.66 -6.30
C ILE A 55 -7.06 4.78 -5.25
N GLY A 56 -6.39 4.58 -4.13
CA GLY A 56 -6.15 5.63 -3.14
C GLY A 56 -5.21 6.69 -3.70
N THR A 57 -5.27 7.89 -3.16
CA THR A 57 -4.38 8.98 -3.55
C THR A 57 -3.40 9.27 -2.42
N ALA A 58 -2.11 9.26 -2.74
CA ALA A 58 -1.05 9.65 -1.83
C ALA A 58 -0.43 11.00 -2.24
N PRO A 59 0.25 11.72 -1.34
CA PRO A 59 0.95 12.96 -1.69
C PRO A 59 1.92 12.81 -2.86
N GLN A 60 2.55 11.64 -3.01
CA GLN A 60 3.44 11.33 -4.12
C GLN A 60 2.73 11.37 -5.48
N ASP A 61 1.45 10.98 -5.56
CA ASP A 61 0.71 10.99 -6.82
C ASP A 61 0.46 12.41 -7.34
N LEU A 62 0.54 13.40 -6.45
CA LEU A 62 0.35 14.82 -6.72
C LEU A 62 1.68 15.57 -7.01
N ALA A 63 2.81 14.87 -7.07
CA ALA A 63 4.15 15.46 -7.14
C ALA A 63 4.42 16.32 -8.40
N ALA A 64 3.65 16.14 -9.48
CA ALA A 64 3.71 16.98 -10.68
C ALA A 64 2.64 18.09 -10.71
N GLY A 65 1.98 18.34 -9.58
CA GLY A 65 0.94 19.36 -9.42
C GLY A 65 -0.46 18.88 -9.74
N LEU A 66 -1.45 19.60 -9.20
CA LEU A 66 -2.87 19.27 -9.30
C LEU A 66 -3.38 19.34 -10.75
N GLU A 67 -2.88 20.30 -11.52
CA GLU A 67 -3.27 20.45 -12.92
C GLU A 67 -2.88 19.22 -13.76
N PHE A 68 -1.65 18.72 -13.58
CA PHE A 68 -1.21 17.48 -14.23
C PHE A 68 -2.07 16.29 -13.79
N PHE A 69 -2.29 16.14 -12.49
CA PHE A 69 -3.09 15.04 -11.95
C PHE A 69 -4.54 15.09 -12.42
N GLY A 70 -5.13 16.29 -12.47
CA GLY A 70 -6.49 16.51 -13.01
C GLY A 70 -6.62 16.08 -14.47
N ARG A 71 -5.64 16.48 -15.32
CA ARG A 71 -5.60 16.03 -16.74
C ARG A 71 -5.45 14.52 -16.84
N LEU A 72 -4.52 13.93 -16.09
CA LEU A 72 -4.29 12.49 -16.07
C LEU A 72 -5.55 11.70 -15.69
N ARG A 73 -6.30 12.19 -14.71
CA ARG A 73 -7.57 11.60 -14.28
C ARG A 73 -8.64 11.64 -15.38
N LEU A 74 -8.72 12.74 -16.13
CA LEU A 74 -9.64 12.85 -17.26
C LEU A 74 -9.26 11.93 -18.44
N GLU A 75 -7.95 11.72 -18.64
CA GLU A 75 -7.42 10.84 -19.68
C GLU A 75 -7.61 9.34 -19.36
N SER A 76 -7.72 8.96 -18.07
CA SER A 76 -7.63 7.55 -17.64
C SER A 76 -8.85 7.18 -16.88
N SER A 77 -9.95 7.37 -16.90
CA SER A 77 -11.15 6.87 -16.16
C SER A 77 -10.88 6.01 -14.91
N LEU A 78 -9.69 6.15 -14.29
CA LEU A 78 -9.30 5.42 -13.09
C LEU A 78 -10.05 5.97 -11.87
N PRO A 79 -10.59 5.10 -11.00
CA PRO A 79 -11.34 5.51 -9.83
C PRO A 79 -10.41 5.95 -8.68
N TRP A 80 -9.81 7.13 -8.81
CA TRP A 80 -9.02 7.75 -7.76
C TRP A 80 -9.89 8.26 -6.63
N LEU A 81 -9.52 7.93 -5.39
CA LEU A 81 -10.28 8.25 -4.18
C LEU A 81 -9.47 9.09 -3.21
N SER A 82 -10.12 10.13 -2.65
CA SER A 82 -9.64 10.84 -1.46
C SER A 82 -10.80 11.57 -0.79
N ALA A 83 -11.04 11.28 0.48
CA ALA A 83 -12.08 11.93 1.27
C ALA A 83 -11.63 13.30 1.82
N ASN A 84 -10.33 13.54 1.93
CA ASN A 84 -9.76 14.68 2.64
C ASN A 84 -8.91 15.63 1.78
N LEU A 85 -8.84 15.42 0.47
CA LEU A 85 -8.16 16.32 -0.45
C LEU A 85 -9.12 17.43 -0.90
N LEU A 86 -8.69 18.69 -0.77
CA LEU A 86 -9.38 19.85 -1.28
C LEU A 86 -8.48 20.61 -2.25
N ASP A 87 -9.07 21.23 -3.26
CA ASP A 87 -8.40 22.19 -4.13
C ASP A 87 -8.38 23.61 -3.50
N LYS A 88 -7.85 24.58 -4.21
CA LYS A 88 -7.78 25.97 -3.76
C LYS A 88 -9.15 26.66 -3.57
N ALA A 89 -10.19 26.15 -4.22
CA ALA A 89 -11.56 26.63 -4.05
C ALA A 89 -12.25 25.99 -2.84
N GLY A 90 -11.61 25.02 -2.17
CA GLY A 90 -12.18 24.24 -1.08
C GLY A 90 -13.08 23.11 -1.56
N GLU A 91 -13.07 22.81 -2.86
CA GLU A 91 -13.85 21.72 -3.46
C GLU A 91 -13.07 20.40 -3.41
N ARG A 92 -13.81 19.27 -3.39
CA ARG A 92 -13.21 17.95 -3.47
C ARG A 92 -12.98 17.54 -4.92
N PRO A 93 -11.72 17.51 -5.41
CA PRO A 93 -11.44 17.10 -6.79
C PRO A 93 -11.64 15.61 -7.02
N LEU A 94 -11.73 14.80 -5.97
CA LEU A 94 -11.87 13.34 -6.01
C LEU A 94 -13.11 12.88 -5.25
N GLN A 95 -13.63 11.71 -5.64
CA GLN A 95 -14.67 11.05 -4.86
C GLN A 95 -14.09 10.55 -3.53
N PRO A 96 -14.82 10.70 -2.42
CA PRO A 96 -14.36 10.22 -1.12
C PRO A 96 -14.36 8.69 -1.04
N SER A 97 -15.29 8.05 -1.73
CA SER A 97 -15.51 6.61 -1.70
C SER A 97 -16.19 6.10 -2.95
N VAL A 98 -16.15 4.80 -3.14
CA VAL A 98 -16.91 4.06 -4.15
C VAL A 98 -17.53 2.83 -3.49
N MET A 99 -18.70 2.43 -3.97
CA MET A 99 -19.34 1.18 -3.57
C MET A 99 -19.35 0.21 -4.76
N THR A 100 -19.08 -1.06 -4.47
CA THR A 100 -19.09 -2.14 -5.47
C THR A 100 -19.64 -3.42 -4.86
N LYS A 101 -20.11 -4.34 -5.70
CA LYS A 101 -20.50 -5.69 -5.28
C LYS A 101 -19.43 -6.71 -5.67
N ILE A 102 -19.11 -7.59 -4.72
CA ILE A 102 -18.20 -8.72 -4.91
C ILE A 102 -18.97 -9.99 -4.53
N GLY A 103 -19.43 -10.73 -5.53
CA GLY A 103 -20.43 -11.75 -5.28
C GLY A 103 -21.68 -11.12 -4.65
N GLU A 104 -22.11 -11.64 -3.51
CA GLU A 104 -23.25 -11.10 -2.75
C GLU A 104 -22.86 -9.96 -1.80
N THR A 105 -21.56 -9.77 -1.51
CA THR A 105 -21.09 -8.79 -0.53
C THR A 105 -20.99 -7.39 -1.13
N THR A 106 -21.63 -6.41 -0.52
CA THR A 106 -21.49 -5.00 -0.85
C THR A 106 -20.29 -4.42 -0.11
N VAL A 107 -19.32 -3.90 -0.86
CA VAL A 107 -18.07 -3.35 -0.35
C VAL A 107 -18.02 -1.86 -0.58
N ALA A 108 -17.77 -1.07 0.47
CA ALA A 108 -17.42 0.33 0.36
C ALA A 108 -15.90 0.50 0.45
N ILE A 109 -15.34 1.33 -0.42
CA ILE A 109 -13.92 1.63 -0.45
C ILE A 109 -13.76 3.12 -0.28
N ILE A 110 -13.07 3.55 0.78
CA ILE A 110 -12.81 4.96 1.10
C ILE A 110 -11.34 5.26 0.84
N GLY A 111 -11.02 6.38 0.19
CA GLY A 111 -9.65 6.87 0.05
C GLY A 111 -9.30 7.88 1.14
N LEU A 112 -8.09 7.81 1.68
CA LEU A 112 -7.60 8.76 2.67
C LEU A 112 -6.15 9.15 2.37
N THR A 113 -5.95 10.41 1.99
CA THR A 113 -4.64 10.97 1.67
C THR A 113 -3.93 11.40 2.95
N GLY A 114 -2.74 10.85 3.20
CA GLY A 114 -1.93 11.19 4.37
C GLY A 114 -1.39 12.62 4.28
N GLU A 115 -1.16 13.21 5.45
CA GLU A 115 -0.51 14.51 5.53
C GLU A 115 0.91 14.43 4.95
N GLN A 116 1.29 15.44 4.21
CA GLN A 116 2.62 15.52 3.66
C GLN A 116 3.62 15.77 4.79
N ALA A 117 4.41 14.78 5.14
CA ALA A 117 5.63 15.01 5.90
C ALA A 117 6.57 15.80 4.98
N GLY A 118 6.53 17.13 5.08
CA GLY A 118 7.37 18.11 4.43
C GLY A 118 7.91 17.79 3.03
N ASN A 119 7.55 18.58 2.06
CA ASN A 119 8.33 18.72 0.84
C ASN A 119 9.82 18.94 1.24
N PRO A 120 10.84 18.37 0.60
CA PRO A 120 12.24 18.69 0.89
C PRO A 120 12.56 20.19 0.89
N SER A 121 11.76 21.01 0.21
CA SER A 121 11.80 22.48 0.24
C SER A 121 10.91 23.10 1.31
N GLY A 122 10.18 22.30 2.10
CA GLY A 122 9.27 22.80 3.15
C GLY A 122 8.05 23.56 2.66
N GLN A 123 7.84 23.65 1.34
CA GLN A 123 6.70 24.39 0.78
C GLN A 123 5.51 23.46 0.56
N PRO A 124 4.28 23.90 0.92
CA PRO A 124 3.04 23.21 0.55
C PRO A 124 2.97 23.04 -0.97
N ILE A 125 2.30 22.01 -1.46
CA ILE A 125 1.89 21.99 -2.86
C ILE A 125 0.90 23.15 -3.00
N GLU A 126 1.30 24.19 -3.71
CA GLU A 126 0.43 25.33 -3.99
C GLU A 126 -0.89 24.81 -4.57
N ASP A 127 -2.01 25.32 -4.08
CA ASP A 127 -3.36 24.97 -4.50
C ASP A 127 -3.95 23.65 -3.92
N LEU A 128 -3.32 23.02 -2.94
CA LEU A 128 -3.85 21.80 -2.30
C LEU A 128 -3.93 21.93 -0.79
N ARG A 129 -5.05 21.47 -0.23
CA ARG A 129 -5.24 21.33 1.21
C ARG A 129 -5.64 19.88 1.53
N ILE A 130 -4.89 19.25 2.40
CA ILE A 130 -5.24 17.95 2.96
C ILE A 130 -5.83 18.19 4.35
N LEU A 131 -7.10 17.85 4.54
CA LEU A 131 -7.75 17.94 5.84
C LEU A 131 -7.31 16.80 6.74
N PRO A 132 -7.19 17.00 8.06
CA PRO A 132 -6.96 15.93 9.01
C PRO A 132 -8.04 14.85 8.89
N TRP A 133 -7.65 13.59 9.01
CA TRP A 133 -8.60 12.48 8.91
C TRP A 133 -9.72 12.54 9.95
N GLN A 134 -9.45 13.12 11.12
CA GLN A 134 -10.40 13.30 12.20
C GLN A 134 -11.62 14.14 11.80
N GLU A 135 -11.41 15.10 10.89
CA GLU A 135 -12.48 15.98 10.41
C GLU A 135 -13.37 15.31 9.36
N VAL A 136 -12.82 14.42 8.54
CA VAL A 136 -13.51 13.92 7.34
C VAL A 136 -13.96 12.48 7.43
N LEU A 137 -13.19 11.62 8.09
CA LEU A 137 -13.46 10.18 8.12
C LEU A 137 -14.77 9.81 8.80
N PRO A 138 -15.21 10.46 9.92
CA PRO A 138 -16.50 10.20 10.52
C PRO A 138 -17.68 10.42 9.56
N ALA A 139 -17.63 11.49 8.77
CA ALA A 139 -18.66 11.81 7.79
C ALA A 139 -18.64 10.82 6.60
N ALA A 140 -17.45 10.47 6.10
CA ALA A 140 -17.31 9.50 5.03
C ALA A 140 -17.81 8.11 5.45
N LEU A 141 -17.49 7.67 6.66
CA LEU A 141 -18.00 6.40 7.21
C LEU A 141 -19.52 6.42 7.36
N LYS A 142 -20.10 7.53 7.85
CA LYS A 142 -21.55 7.67 7.99
C LYS A 142 -22.28 7.51 6.65
N GLN A 143 -21.70 7.95 5.55
CA GLN A 143 -22.30 7.84 4.21
C GLN A 143 -22.36 6.39 3.71
N VAL A 144 -21.42 5.54 4.08
CA VAL A 144 -21.33 4.15 3.61
C VAL A 144 -21.89 3.14 4.62
N LYS A 145 -21.90 3.49 5.90
CA LYS A 145 -22.42 2.64 6.98
C LYS A 145 -23.90 2.32 6.76
N GLY A 146 -24.26 1.05 6.88
CA GLY A 146 -25.62 0.56 6.63
C GLY A 146 -25.94 0.28 5.16
N HIS A 147 -25.04 0.66 4.24
CA HIS A 147 -25.14 0.35 2.80
C HIS A 147 -24.07 -0.64 2.34
N ALA A 148 -23.04 -0.86 3.13
CA ALA A 148 -21.96 -1.80 2.85
C ALA A 148 -21.78 -2.79 4.01
N GLU A 149 -21.52 -4.03 3.65
CA GLU A 149 -21.22 -5.13 4.59
C GLU A 149 -19.74 -5.14 4.95
N MET A 150 -18.87 -4.69 4.02
CA MET A 150 -17.44 -4.57 4.24
C MET A 150 -16.98 -3.16 3.89
N ILE A 151 -16.19 -2.53 4.77
CA ILE A 151 -15.58 -1.21 4.53
C ILE A 151 -14.07 -1.36 4.47
N ILE A 152 -13.50 -0.95 3.34
CA ILE A 152 -12.06 -0.95 3.07
C ILE A 152 -11.56 0.50 3.04
N LEU A 153 -10.47 0.78 3.74
CA LEU A 153 -9.79 2.05 3.72
C LEU A 153 -8.48 1.92 2.92
N LEU A 154 -8.34 2.69 1.86
CA LEU A 154 -7.09 2.89 1.14
C LEU A 154 -6.39 4.12 1.73
N SER A 155 -5.31 3.93 2.46
CA SER A 155 -4.72 4.99 3.28
C SER A 155 -3.24 5.21 2.97
N SER A 156 -2.84 6.46 2.75
CA SER A 156 -1.44 6.84 2.69
C SER A 156 -0.89 7.45 4.00
N TYR A 157 -1.65 7.36 5.09
CA TYR A 157 -1.13 7.66 6.42
C TYR A 157 -0.15 6.59 6.91
N PRO A 158 0.81 6.96 7.79
CA PRO A 158 1.73 6.00 8.38
C PRO A 158 1.02 5.03 9.33
N GLU A 159 1.65 3.88 9.59
CA GLU A 159 1.07 2.80 10.40
C GLU A 159 0.56 3.25 11.78
N PRO A 160 1.25 4.08 12.57
CA PRO A 160 0.73 4.51 13.87
C PRO A 160 -0.64 5.20 13.77
N VAL A 161 -0.83 6.03 12.74
CA VAL A 161 -2.11 6.71 12.48
C VAL A 161 -3.17 5.72 12.01
N ASN A 162 -2.82 4.78 11.12
CA ASN A 162 -3.75 3.74 10.69
C ASN A 162 -4.18 2.83 11.84
N ARG A 163 -3.31 2.56 12.80
CA ARG A 163 -3.67 1.83 14.04
C ARG A 163 -4.61 2.62 14.93
N GLU A 164 -4.43 3.94 15.05
CA GLU A 164 -5.35 4.83 15.76
C GLU A 164 -6.73 4.84 15.07
N ILE A 165 -6.78 4.98 13.76
CA ILE A 165 -8.00 4.92 12.96
C ILE A 165 -8.73 3.59 13.19
N ALA A 166 -8.02 2.46 13.08
CA ALA A 166 -8.59 1.12 13.29
C ALA A 166 -9.15 0.93 14.71
N GLY A 167 -8.46 1.45 15.73
CA GLY A 167 -8.92 1.40 17.11
C GLY A 167 -10.15 2.27 17.37
N ARG A 168 -10.31 3.38 16.64
CA ARG A 168 -11.39 4.34 16.82
C ARG A 168 -12.66 3.98 16.02
N PHE A 169 -12.51 3.32 14.89
CA PHE A 169 -13.62 3.03 13.96
C PHE A 169 -13.76 1.53 13.69
N PRO A 170 -14.52 0.82 14.53
CA PRO A 170 -14.72 -0.63 14.39
C PRO A 170 -15.52 -1.03 13.13
N ASP A 171 -16.13 -0.09 12.44
CA ASP A 171 -16.82 -0.31 11.16
C ASP A 171 -15.84 -0.47 9.98
N ILE A 172 -14.55 -0.14 10.15
CA ILE A 172 -13.52 -0.39 9.14
C ILE A 172 -13.03 -1.83 9.33
N HIS A 173 -13.01 -2.60 8.23
CA HIS A 173 -12.66 -4.02 8.25
C HIS A 173 -11.28 -4.31 7.64
N LEU A 174 -10.83 -3.49 6.70
CA LEU A 174 -9.51 -3.64 6.08
C LEU A 174 -8.91 -2.26 5.82
N ILE A 175 -7.64 -2.07 6.18
CA ILE A 175 -6.83 -0.92 5.82
C ILE A 175 -5.68 -1.40 4.95
N ILE A 176 -5.68 -1.01 3.69
CA ILE A 176 -4.54 -1.21 2.79
C ILE A 176 -3.73 0.08 2.84
N GLN A 177 -2.52 -0.02 3.39
CA GLN A 177 -1.64 1.12 3.56
C GLN A 177 -0.72 1.26 2.34
N SER A 178 -0.58 2.47 1.81
CA SER A 178 0.45 2.80 0.84
C SER A 178 1.69 3.42 1.50
N GLY A 179 2.74 3.56 0.75
CA GLY A 179 3.95 4.26 1.20
C GLY A 179 5.23 3.71 0.61
N THR A 180 6.33 4.31 1.03
CA THR A 180 7.68 4.00 0.52
C THR A 180 8.39 2.89 1.28
N PHE A 181 7.72 2.23 2.22
CA PHE A 181 8.33 1.17 3.03
C PHE A 181 8.77 -0.02 2.15
N PRO A 182 10.01 -0.50 2.30
CA PRO A 182 10.60 -1.46 1.36
C PRO A 182 10.17 -2.91 1.56
N ALA A 183 9.45 -3.23 2.65
CA ALA A 183 9.04 -4.59 2.99
C ALA A 183 7.52 -4.75 2.98
N ASN A 184 7.07 -5.99 2.72
CA ASN A 184 5.68 -6.37 2.91
C ASN A 184 5.33 -6.40 4.41
N LYS A 185 4.11 -5.99 4.75
CA LYS A 185 3.55 -6.13 6.10
C LYS A 185 2.35 -7.06 6.05
N SER A 186 2.49 -8.22 6.67
CA SER A 186 1.39 -9.17 6.83
C SER A 186 0.22 -8.52 7.56
N PRO A 187 -1.03 -8.91 7.25
CA PRO A 187 -2.20 -8.34 7.91
C PRO A 187 -2.12 -8.48 9.42
N GLN A 188 -2.33 -7.37 10.11
CA GLN A 188 -2.39 -7.32 11.59
C GLN A 188 -3.76 -6.82 12.01
N LEU A 189 -4.43 -7.57 12.87
CA LEU A 189 -5.72 -7.19 13.42
C LEU A 189 -5.54 -6.12 14.50
N VAL A 190 -6.19 -4.98 14.31
CA VAL A 190 -6.28 -3.87 15.27
C VAL A 190 -7.75 -3.45 15.38
N GLY A 191 -8.34 -3.60 16.56
CA GLY A 191 -9.80 -3.45 16.68
C GLY A 191 -10.52 -4.47 15.82
N ASN A 192 -11.30 -4.01 14.85
CA ASN A 192 -11.97 -4.86 13.85
C ASN A 192 -11.39 -4.67 12.43
N ALA A 193 -10.21 -4.07 12.28
CA ALA A 193 -9.58 -3.84 10.99
C ALA A 193 -8.28 -4.64 10.84
N LEU A 194 -8.12 -5.31 9.71
CA LEU A 194 -6.83 -5.83 9.26
C LEU A 194 -6.04 -4.69 8.63
N ILE A 195 -4.80 -4.46 9.07
CA ILE A 195 -3.89 -3.48 8.47
C ILE A 195 -2.80 -4.24 7.73
N THR A 196 -2.64 -3.96 6.43
CA THR A 196 -1.65 -4.62 5.57
C THR A 196 -0.99 -3.62 4.62
N GLN A 197 0.19 -3.97 4.11
CA GLN A 197 0.93 -3.17 3.13
C GLN A 197 1.75 -4.06 2.21
N VAL A 198 1.73 -3.77 0.92
CA VAL A 198 2.66 -4.35 -0.06
C VAL A 198 3.92 -3.49 -0.14
N ALA A 199 5.08 -4.13 -0.30
CA ALA A 199 6.35 -3.42 -0.47
C ALA A 199 6.30 -2.47 -1.67
N ALA A 200 6.92 -1.30 -1.50
CA ALA A 200 6.98 -0.27 -2.52
C ALA A 200 7.64 -0.73 -3.83
N ARG A 201 7.43 0.03 -4.90
CA ARG A 201 8.05 -0.11 -6.24
C ARG A 201 7.56 -1.31 -7.06
N GLY A 202 6.34 -1.79 -6.83
CA GLY A 202 5.74 -2.84 -7.65
C GLY A 202 6.52 -4.15 -7.68
N LYS A 203 7.23 -4.50 -6.60
CA LYS A 203 8.01 -5.75 -6.51
C LYS A 203 7.15 -6.95 -6.15
N TYR A 204 6.00 -6.71 -5.58
CA TYR A 204 5.09 -7.74 -5.10
C TYR A 204 3.65 -7.41 -5.47
N LEU A 205 2.86 -8.45 -5.63
CA LEU A 205 1.41 -8.40 -5.64
C LEU A 205 0.91 -8.98 -4.32
N GLY A 206 0.11 -8.22 -3.58
CA GLY A 206 -0.59 -8.73 -2.39
C GLY A 206 -1.86 -9.45 -2.84
N ARG A 207 -2.03 -10.69 -2.42
CA ARG A 207 -3.26 -11.46 -2.57
C ARG A 207 -3.83 -11.75 -1.20
N MET A 208 -5.13 -11.45 -1.03
CA MET A 208 -5.88 -11.79 0.17
C MET A 208 -7.16 -12.51 -0.25
N ASP A 209 -7.30 -13.75 0.16
CA ASP A 209 -8.52 -14.51 -0.02
C ASP A 209 -9.35 -14.38 1.27
N ILE A 210 -10.58 -13.90 1.13
CA ILE A 210 -11.45 -13.55 2.26
C ILE A 210 -12.71 -14.43 2.21
N ASP A 211 -13.06 -15.05 3.33
CA ASP A 211 -14.36 -15.64 3.59
C ASP A 211 -15.13 -14.71 4.55
N TRP A 212 -15.97 -13.83 3.95
CA TRP A 212 -16.67 -12.80 4.68
C TRP A 212 -17.97 -13.34 5.26
N GLN A 213 -18.21 -13.14 6.56
CA GLN A 213 -19.35 -13.68 7.28
C GLN A 213 -20.28 -12.58 7.80
N PRO A 214 -21.58 -12.88 8.01
CA PRO A 214 -22.57 -11.89 8.45
C PRO A 214 -22.29 -11.18 9.78
N ALA A 215 -21.47 -11.77 10.65
CA ALA A 215 -21.04 -11.15 11.90
C ALA A 215 -20.18 -9.89 11.69
N HIS A 216 -19.67 -9.68 10.45
CA HIS A 216 -18.79 -8.58 10.05
C HIS A 216 -17.60 -8.37 10.98
N ARG A 217 -17.06 -9.48 11.50
CA ARG A 217 -15.89 -9.50 12.40
C ARG A 217 -14.89 -10.53 11.94
N TRP A 218 -13.62 -10.20 12.13
CA TRP A 218 -12.55 -11.13 11.87
C TRP A 218 -12.38 -12.13 13.00
N SER A 219 -12.11 -13.37 12.65
CA SER A 219 -11.66 -14.32 13.64
C SER A 219 -10.25 -13.93 14.12
N LEU A 220 -10.03 -14.03 15.42
CA LEU A 220 -8.72 -13.83 16.03
C LEU A 220 -7.83 -15.02 15.67
N GLY A 221 -7.25 -14.98 14.49
CA GLY A 221 -6.17 -15.88 14.14
C GLY A 221 -6.51 -17.03 13.24
N GLU A 222 -6.63 -16.76 11.95
CA GLU A 222 -6.68 -17.81 10.94
C GLU A 222 -5.56 -17.80 9.91
N ASP A 223 -4.55 -16.97 10.08
CA ASP A 223 -3.20 -17.45 9.78
C ASP A 223 -2.60 -18.12 11.03
N ARG A 224 -3.45 -18.77 11.84
CA ARG A 224 -3.03 -19.52 13.02
C ARG A 224 -1.98 -20.58 12.65
N PRO A 225 -2.12 -21.33 11.53
CA PRO A 225 -1.06 -22.20 11.07
C PRO A 225 0.22 -21.44 10.68
N GLY A 226 0.13 -20.32 9.99
CA GLY A 226 1.29 -19.52 9.60
C GLY A 226 1.92 -18.80 10.78
N GLN A 227 1.12 -18.20 11.67
CA GLN A 227 1.61 -17.61 12.91
C GLN A 227 2.26 -18.65 13.82
N LEU A 228 1.65 -19.84 13.94
CA LEU A 228 2.21 -20.97 14.69
C LEU A 228 3.53 -21.42 14.08
N GLN A 229 3.60 -21.58 12.76
CA GLN A 229 4.84 -21.96 12.09
C GLN A 229 5.92 -20.87 12.26
N GLN A 230 5.58 -19.62 12.08
CA GLN A 230 6.50 -18.49 12.28
C GLN A 230 7.00 -18.40 13.73
N ALA A 231 6.13 -18.60 14.72
CA ALA A 231 6.51 -18.64 16.13
C ALA A 231 7.45 -19.81 16.43
N LYS A 232 7.19 -21.01 15.85
CA LYS A 232 8.07 -22.18 15.93
C LYS A 232 9.43 -21.92 15.29
N ASP A 233 9.48 -21.33 14.11
CA ASP A 233 10.72 -20.99 13.42
C ASP A 233 11.55 -19.95 14.19
N ASN A 234 10.87 -18.95 14.79
CA ASN A 234 11.51 -17.98 15.67
C ASN A 234 12.05 -18.63 16.93
N LEU A 235 11.29 -19.54 17.54
CA LEU A 235 11.73 -20.29 18.73
C LEU A 235 12.99 -21.11 18.43
N VAL A 236 13.04 -21.81 17.29
CA VAL A 236 14.23 -22.56 16.85
C VAL A 236 15.43 -21.64 16.71
N ARG A 237 15.27 -20.49 16.05
CA ARG A 237 16.35 -19.50 15.87
C ARG A 237 16.84 -18.93 17.21
N THR A 238 15.92 -18.59 18.11
CA THR A 238 16.24 -18.03 19.41
C THR A 238 16.94 -19.09 20.28
N THR A 239 16.47 -20.33 20.27
CA THR A 239 17.10 -21.44 20.99
C THR A 239 18.52 -21.69 20.48
N TRP A 240 18.73 -21.71 19.17
CA TRP A 240 20.08 -21.86 18.59
C TRP A 240 21.05 -20.74 19.02
N ARG A 241 20.55 -19.48 19.11
CA ARG A 241 21.35 -18.36 19.61
C ARG A 241 21.71 -18.52 21.09
N ILE A 242 20.79 -18.99 21.90
CA ILE A 242 21.02 -19.29 23.33
C ILE A 242 22.10 -20.36 23.47
N GLU A 243 21.96 -21.50 22.78
CA GLU A 243 22.94 -22.60 22.78
C GLU A 243 24.34 -22.15 22.36
N ARG A 244 24.41 -21.24 21.36
CA ARG A 244 25.69 -20.67 20.91
C ARG A 244 26.37 -19.84 21.99
N ILE A 245 25.60 -19.12 22.83
CA ILE A 245 26.14 -18.38 23.99
C ILE A 245 26.58 -19.35 25.06
N GLU A 246 25.78 -20.37 25.39
CA GLU A 246 26.07 -21.38 26.42
C GLU A 246 27.30 -22.23 26.09
N LYS A 247 27.61 -22.45 24.81
CA LYS A 247 28.80 -23.17 24.36
C LYS A 247 30.11 -22.39 24.51
N ARG A 248 30.04 -21.09 24.82
CA ARG A 248 31.25 -20.29 25.07
C ARG A 248 31.81 -20.62 26.47
N PRO A 249 33.14 -20.69 26.65
CA PRO A 249 33.72 -20.92 27.95
C PRO A 249 33.43 -19.71 28.85
N GLN A 250 32.45 -19.87 29.74
CA GLN A 250 32.09 -18.87 30.75
C GLN A 250 31.44 -19.59 31.94
N ASP A 251 31.57 -19.03 33.14
CA ASP A 251 30.92 -19.58 34.34
C ASP A 251 29.42 -19.24 34.40
N LYS A 252 28.72 -19.84 35.36
CA LYS A 252 27.27 -19.62 35.53
C LYS A 252 26.92 -18.17 35.91
N GLU A 253 27.80 -17.45 36.60
CA GLU A 253 27.60 -16.07 36.99
C GLU A 253 27.76 -15.14 35.78
N GLY A 254 28.74 -15.39 34.93
CA GLY A 254 28.91 -14.64 33.66
C GLY A 254 27.72 -14.79 32.72
N LEU A 255 27.10 -15.98 32.64
CA LEU A 255 25.86 -16.20 31.88
C LEU A 255 24.68 -15.41 32.50
N ALA A 256 24.53 -15.41 33.83
CA ALA A 256 23.46 -14.69 34.51
C ALA A 256 23.56 -13.16 34.35
N GLN A 257 24.76 -12.63 34.15
CA GLN A 257 25.02 -11.20 33.95
C GLN A 257 24.99 -10.79 32.48
N ASN A 258 24.95 -11.74 31.54
CA ASN A 258 24.92 -11.47 30.11
C ASN A 258 23.55 -10.98 29.68
N ARG A 259 23.44 -9.68 29.35
CA ARG A 259 22.18 -9.04 28.93
C ARG A 259 21.57 -9.66 27.69
N GLU A 260 22.39 -10.04 26.71
CA GLU A 260 21.90 -10.70 25.46
C GLU A 260 21.29 -12.06 25.79
N TYR A 261 21.92 -12.84 26.66
CA TYR A 261 21.41 -14.13 27.12
C TYR A 261 20.07 -13.98 27.86
N GLN A 262 19.96 -13.01 28.76
CA GLN A 262 18.69 -12.76 29.48
C GLN A 262 17.56 -12.34 28.52
N GLN A 263 17.83 -11.45 27.55
CA GLN A 263 16.86 -11.04 26.55
C GLN A 263 16.39 -12.20 25.68
N LEU A 264 17.31 -13.06 25.23
CA LEU A 264 16.98 -14.24 24.45
C LEU A 264 16.17 -15.25 25.24
N ARG A 265 16.42 -15.42 26.53
CA ARG A 265 15.63 -16.28 27.41
C ARG A 265 14.21 -15.75 27.59
N GLN A 266 14.06 -14.46 27.84
CA GLN A 266 12.73 -13.81 27.88
C GLN A 266 11.96 -13.96 26.56
N GLU A 267 12.63 -13.77 25.43
CA GLU A 267 12.03 -13.95 24.10
C GLU A 267 11.65 -15.43 23.87
N GLN A 268 12.47 -16.38 24.29
CA GLN A 268 12.18 -17.81 24.22
C GLN A 268 10.90 -18.15 25.02
N ASP A 269 10.78 -17.64 26.25
CA ASP A 269 9.62 -17.89 27.10
C ASP A 269 8.35 -17.25 26.53
N ARG A 270 8.47 -16.06 25.96
CA ARG A 270 7.37 -15.38 25.24
C ARG A 270 6.90 -16.20 24.04
N LEU A 271 7.84 -16.69 23.21
CA LEU A 271 7.52 -17.51 22.05
C LEU A 271 6.87 -18.84 22.44
N LYS A 272 7.32 -19.48 23.52
CA LYS A 272 6.68 -20.70 24.04
C LYS A 272 5.24 -20.42 24.50
N ALA A 273 5.00 -19.32 25.20
CA ALA A 273 3.66 -18.93 25.63
C ALA A 273 2.76 -18.61 24.43
N GLU A 274 3.29 -17.95 23.41
CA GLU A 274 2.57 -17.66 22.16
C GLU A 274 2.21 -18.95 21.40
N ILE A 275 3.15 -19.88 21.27
CA ILE A 275 2.90 -21.20 20.65
C ILE A 275 1.80 -21.95 21.43
N ALA A 276 1.90 -22.03 22.75
CA ALA A 276 0.90 -22.68 23.59
C ALA A 276 -0.51 -22.06 23.39
N ARG A 277 -0.59 -20.72 23.29
CA ARG A 277 -1.83 -20.02 23.00
C ARG A 277 -2.35 -20.36 21.60
N LEU A 278 -1.48 -20.41 20.61
CA LEU A 278 -1.84 -20.75 19.22
C LEU A 278 -2.19 -22.23 19.03
N GLU A 279 -1.73 -23.14 19.88
CA GLU A 279 -2.06 -24.56 19.87
C GLU A 279 -3.36 -24.91 20.62
N GLN A 280 -3.90 -24.01 21.44
CA GLN A 280 -5.17 -24.23 22.12
C GLN A 280 -6.31 -24.28 21.06
N PRO A 281 -7.21 -25.25 21.10
CA PRO A 281 -8.34 -25.28 20.20
C PRO A 281 -9.17 -23.99 20.36
N ALA A 282 -9.54 -23.37 19.25
CA ALA A 282 -10.45 -22.24 19.27
C ALA A 282 -11.73 -22.72 19.94
N ARG A 283 -12.14 -22.08 21.05
CA ARG A 283 -13.47 -22.30 21.59
C ARG A 283 -14.43 -21.90 20.47
N GLU A 284 -15.17 -22.86 19.94
CA GLU A 284 -16.28 -22.65 19.02
C GLU A 284 -17.32 -21.76 19.71
N GLN A 285 -17.16 -20.46 19.59
CA GLN A 285 -18.28 -19.55 19.82
C GLN A 285 -19.10 -19.53 18.53
N GLN A 286 -20.40 -19.70 18.69
CA GLN A 286 -21.43 -19.94 17.67
C GLN A 286 -21.60 -18.84 16.60
N GLU A 287 -20.78 -17.80 16.56
CA GLU A 287 -20.78 -16.80 15.48
C GLU A 287 -19.76 -17.22 14.42
N LYS A 288 -20.21 -17.43 13.20
CA LYS A 288 -19.31 -17.58 12.05
C LYS A 288 -18.57 -16.27 11.87
N LEU A 289 -17.28 -16.26 12.21
CA LEU A 289 -16.41 -15.11 12.03
C LEU A 289 -15.75 -15.16 10.65
N SER A 290 -15.46 -14.00 10.09
CA SER A 290 -14.77 -13.87 8.81
C SER A 290 -13.33 -14.32 8.91
N THR A 291 -12.84 -14.97 7.86
CA THR A 291 -11.49 -15.53 7.79
C THR A 291 -10.75 -15.01 6.57
N PHE A 292 -9.43 -15.06 6.60
CA PHE A 292 -8.62 -14.66 5.46
C PHE A 292 -7.33 -15.48 5.36
N THR A 293 -6.82 -15.58 4.14
CA THR A 293 -5.42 -15.95 3.91
C THR A 293 -4.74 -14.81 3.15
N SER A 294 -3.45 -14.61 3.38
CA SER A 294 -2.68 -13.53 2.74
C SER A 294 -1.36 -14.03 2.20
N ASN A 295 -1.04 -13.64 0.98
CA ASN A 295 0.22 -13.98 0.34
C ASN A 295 0.78 -12.79 -0.45
N PHE A 296 2.11 -12.61 -0.40
CA PHE A 296 2.83 -11.61 -1.18
C PHE A 296 3.60 -12.30 -2.31
N ILE A 297 3.10 -12.16 -3.53
CA ILE A 297 3.61 -12.84 -4.71
C ILE A 297 4.70 -11.96 -5.34
N PRO A 298 5.97 -12.40 -5.41
CA PRO A 298 7.04 -11.62 -6.00
C PRO A 298 6.85 -11.48 -7.52
N LEU A 299 6.93 -10.25 -8.03
CA LEU A 299 6.87 -9.95 -9.45
C LEU A 299 8.29 -10.01 -10.05
N LYS A 300 8.67 -11.20 -10.50
CA LYS A 300 9.98 -11.47 -11.10
C LYS A 300 9.97 -11.09 -12.59
N THR A 301 11.10 -10.65 -13.11
CA THR A 301 11.28 -10.34 -14.55
C THR A 301 11.15 -11.55 -15.47
N SER A 302 11.20 -12.78 -14.92
CA SER A 302 10.97 -14.05 -15.65
C SER A 302 9.50 -14.38 -15.85
N LEU A 303 8.58 -13.61 -15.28
CA LEU A 303 7.15 -13.86 -15.46
C LEU A 303 6.71 -13.50 -16.88
N PRO A 304 5.78 -14.24 -17.48
CA PRO A 304 5.20 -13.88 -18.76
C PRO A 304 4.61 -12.46 -18.73
N GLU A 305 4.99 -11.66 -19.69
CA GLU A 305 4.47 -10.30 -19.86
C GLU A 305 3.10 -10.35 -20.56
N ASP A 306 2.16 -9.52 -20.10
CA ASP A 306 0.91 -9.32 -20.81
C ASP A 306 1.18 -8.48 -22.06
N PRO A 307 0.79 -8.95 -23.29
CA PRO A 307 1.13 -8.25 -24.52
C PRO A 307 0.52 -6.85 -24.65
N GLU A 308 -0.64 -6.60 -24.04
CA GLU A 308 -1.28 -5.29 -24.02
C GLU A 308 -0.49 -4.32 -23.13
N ILE A 309 -0.17 -4.75 -21.92
CA ILE A 309 0.63 -3.94 -20.99
C ILE A 309 2.04 -3.71 -21.55
N GLN A 310 2.65 -4.71 -22.18
CA GLN A 310 3.96 -4.57 -22.80
C GLN A 310 3.97 -3.48 -23.89
N LYS A 311 2.95 -3.42 -24.74
CA LYS A 311 2.80 -2.35 -25.75
C LYS A 311 2.78 -0.96 -25.09
N ILE A 312 2.05 -0.80 -23.98
CA ILE A 312 1.99 0.46 -23.23
C ILE A 312 3.37 0.82 -22.69
N VAL A 313 4.10 -0.14 -22.08
CA VAL A 313 5.44 0.07 -21.52
C VAL A 313 6.44 0.46 -22.61
N VAL A 314 6.45 -0.25 -23.76
CA VAL A 314 7.36 0.03 -24.88
C VAL A 314 7.09 1.44 -25.43
N ARG A 315 5.83 1.78 -25.68
CA ARG A 315 5.42 3.11 -26.14
C ARG A 315 5.87 4.20 -25.18
N THR A 316 5.64 4.01 -23.88
CA THR A 316 6.03 4.97 -22.85
C THR A 316 7.54 5.19 -22.82
N LYS A 317 8.35 4.12 -22.93
CA LYS A 317 9.81 4.22 -22.99
C LYS A 317 10.26 5.01 -24.23
N GLN A 318 9.63 4.78 -25.39
CA GLN A 318 9.94 5.52 -26.61
C GLN A 318 9.57 7.01 -26.48
N GLU A 319 8.43 7.34 -25.88
CA GLU A 319 8.00 8.71 -25.62
C GLU A 319 9.04 9.45 -24.73
N ILE A 320 9.56 8.79 -23.68
CA ILE A 320 10.61 9.35 -22.80
C ILE A 320 11.91 9.60 -23.56
N ILE A 321 12.35 8.66 -24.40
CA ILE A 321 13.57 8.81 -25.19
C ILE A 321 13.46 9.99 -26.16
N ARG A 322 12.34 10.11 -26.87
CA ARG A 322 12.08 11.22 -27.82
C ARG A 322 12.07 12.59 -27.10
N ALA A 323 11.44 12.68 -25.92
CA ALA A 323 11.45 13.90 -25.11
C ALA A 323 12.87 14.30 -24.71
N GLY A 324 13.71 13.34 -24.31
CA GLY A 324 15.12 13.60 -24.00
C GLY A 324 15.95 14.07 -25.18
N GLN A 325 15.74 13.49 -26.37
CA GLN A 325 16.42 13.91 -27.61
C GLN A 325 16.05 15.33 -27.99
N LYS A 326 14.76 15.66 -28.04
CA LYS A 326 14.26 17.01 -28.36
C LYS A 326 14.84 18.07 -27.42
N LYS A 327 14.90 17.78 -26.13
CA LYS A 327 15.50 18.69 -25.14
C LYS A 327 17.00 18.94 -25.41
N ASN A 328 17.74 17.91 -25.81
CA ASN A 328 19.16 18.06 -26.14
C ASN A 328 19.36 18.90 -27.39
N GLU A 329 18.52 18.73 -28.42
CA GLU A 329 18.54 19.53 -29.67
C GLU A 329 18.27 21.01 -29.36
N GLU A 330 17.25 21.34 -28.56
CA GLU A 330 16.93 22.70 -28.14
C GLU A 330 18.06 23.37 -27.34
N VAL A 331 18.78 22.61 -26.51
CA VAL A 331 19.95 23.11 -25.78
C VAL A 331 21.11 23.41 -26.72
N THR A 332 21.32 22.52 -27.72
CA THR A 332 22.40 22.67 -28.70
C THR A 332 22.16 23.88 -29.62
N GLU A 333 20.92 24.09 -30.09
CA GLU A 333 20.53 25.25 -30.90
C GLU A 333 20.71 26.57 -30.12
N LYS A 334 20.31 26.64 -28.85
CA LYS A 334 20.48 27.82 -28.02
C LYS A 334 21.93 28.12 -27.66
N SER A 335 22.82 27.12 -27.77
CA SER A 335 24.27 27.25 -27.49
C SER A 335 25.09 27.65 -28.72
N GLN A 336 24.50 27.72 -29.93
CA GLN A 336 25.20 28.19 -31.13
C GLN A 336 25.32 29.72 -31.08
N PRO A 337 26.51 30.28 -31.25
CA PRO A 337 26.67 31.75 -31.31
C PRO A 337 25.95 32.29 -32.54
N ALA A 338 25.24 33.41 -32.33
CA ALA A 338 24.58 34.12 -33.43
C ALA A 338 25.51 34.33 -34.60
N PRO A 339 25.07 34.13 -35.87
CA PRO A 339 25.89 34.34 -37.00
C PRO A 339 26.44 35.77 -36.99
N GLY A 340 27.78 35.87 -36.85
CA GLY A 340 28.45 37.15 -36.76
C GLY A 340 28.13 38.01 -37.97
N PHE A 341 27.61 39.19 -37.75
CA PHE A 341 27.52 40.24 -38.75
C PHE A 341 28.95 40.52 -39.22
N LYS A 342 29.31 40.01 -40.39
CA LYS A 342 30.51 40.49 -41.11
C LYS A 342 30.27 41.96 -41.48
N LYS A 343 31.14 42.84 -40.96
CA LYS A 343 31.24 44.21 -41.41
C LYS A 343 31.91 44.27 -42.77
#